data_0f5d23f6c7f8a042661b25a9929b9132
#
_entry.id   0f5d23f6c7f8a042661b25a9929b9132
#
_cell.length_a   1.000
_cell.length_b   1.000
_cell.length_c   1.000
_cell.angle_alpha   90.00
_cell.angle_beta   90.00
_cell.angle_gamma   90.00
#
_symmetry.space_group_name_H-M   'P 1'
#
loop_
_entity.id
_entity.type
_entity.pdbx_description
1 polymer ?
#
loop_
_entity_poly.entity_id
_entity_poly.type
_entity_poly.pdbx_seq_one_letter_code
_entity_poly.pdbx_strand_id
1 'polypeptide(L)'
;IDGGYEALDGIMEGLVDGMGRAGKMYEEEEYFVSDILLCADAMYAGVDMLKPHLEQDLTADEKTAVIGVIEGDTHDIGKNLVKTMLETGGYKVVDLGKDVPLKQFVDSVESEHADVLCMSTLMTTTMDGMGTVVNMLKERGLRDKVKVMIGGAPITQIFADKIGADTFS
;
A
#
# COMPACT_ATOMS: atom_id res chain seq x y z
N ILE A 1 5.61 12.55 -20.50
CA ILE A 1 4.74 12.07 -21.57
C ILE A 1 5.10 12.78 -22.85
N ASP A 2 4.67 13.99 -23.09
CA ASP A 2 5.05 14.74 -24.32
C ASP A 2 6.55 15.12 -24.39
N GLY A 3 7.27 15.08 -23.27
CA GLY A 3 8.71 15.33 -23.16
C GLY A 3 9.56 14.06 -23.15
N GLY A 4 8.98 12.87 -23.36
CA GLY A 4 9.71 11.60 -23.35
C GLY A 4 10.01 11.06 -21.95
N TYR A 5 9.30 11.53 -20.91
CA TYR A 5 9.40 10.99 -19.55
C TYR A 5 8.37 9.88 -19.35
N GLU A 6 8.78 8.83 -18.65
CA GLU A 6 7.90 7.74 -18.27
C GLU A 6 6.91 8.22 -17.17
N ALA A 7 5.65 7.75 -17.26
CA ALA A 7 4.63 8.13 -16.29
C ALA A 7 4.98 7.67 -14.86
N LEU A 8 5.63 6.50 -14.74
CA LEU A 8 6.10 5.97 -13.47
C LEU A 8 7.15 6.88 -12.81
N ASP A 9 8.11 7.39 -13.60
CA ASP A 9 9.12 8.33 -13.09
C ASP A 9 8.47 9.62 -12.59
N GLY A 10 7.45 10.12 -13.32
CA GLY A 10 6.67 11.28 -12.90
C GLY A 10 5.97 11.08 -11.54
N ILE A 11 5.47 9.86 -11.29
CA ILE A 11 4.88 9.51 -9.99
C ILE A 11 5.95 9.40 -8.91
N MET A 12 7.01 8.61 -9.14
CA MET A 12 7.99 8.29 -8.10
C MET A 12 8.93 9.46 -7.80
N GLU A 13 9.55 10.04 -8.83
CA GLU A 13 10.55 11.11 -8.69
C GLU A 13 9.92 12.51 -8.55
N GLY A 14 8.65 12.65 -8.99
CA GLY A 14 7.93 13.92 -8.90
C GLY A 14 6.97 13.95 -7.71
N LEU A 15 5.89 13.19 -7.78
CA LEU A 15 4.79 13.29 -6.83
C LEU A 15 5.14 12.70 -5.46
N VAL A 16 5.78 11.53 -5.42
CA VAL A 16 6.16 10.86 -4.16
C VAL A 16 7.29 11.62 -3.46
N ASP A 17 8.32 12.06 -4.20
CA ASP A 17 9.38 12.91 -3.64
C ASP A 17 8.79 14.22 -3.11
N GLY A 18 7.89 14.87 -3.87
CA GLY A 18 7.20 16.08 -3.45
C GLY A 18 6.43 15.89 -2.15
N MET A 19 5.71 14.79 -2.00
CA MET A 19 4.98 14.46 -0.76
C MET A 19 5.93 14.17 0.41
N GLY A 20 7.05 13.49 0.16
CA GLY A 20 8.09 13.25 1.15
C GLY A 20 8.71 14.55 1.68
N ARG A 21 8.94 15.53 0.78
CA ARG A 21 9.43 16.87 1.16
C ARG A 21 8.40 17.65 1.97
N ALA A 22 7.12 17.58 1.60
CA ALA A 22 6.04 18.18 2.38
C ALA A 22 5.94 17.57 3.79
N GLY A 23 6.09 16.24 3.91
CA GLY A 23 6.15 15.54 5.19
C GLY A 23 7.29 16.04 6.07
N LYS A 24 8.48 16.26 5.48
CA LYS A 24 9.63 16.82 6.21
C LYS A 24 9.37 18.25 6.71
N MET A 25 8.75 19.10 5.90
CA MET A 25 8.38 20.47 6.32
C MET A 25 7.35 20.44 7.46
N TYR A 26 6.48 19.43 7.49
CA TYR A 26 5.56 19.22 8.61
C TYR A 26 6.31 18.79 9.89
N GLU A 27 7.29 17.88 9.80
CA GLU A 27 8.14 17.47 10.93
C GLU A 27 8.97 18.64 11.49
N GLU A 28 9.40 19.57 10.60
CA GLU A 28 10.15 20.78 10.95
C GLU A 28 9.23 21.93 11.43
N GLU A 29 7.92 21.68 11.61
CA GLU A 29 6.90 22.64 12.05
C GLU A 29 6.71 23.85 11.10
N GLU A 30 7.18 23.73 9.85
CA GLU A 30 6.98 24.74 8.80
C GLU A 30 5.58 24.60 8.14
N TYR A 31 5.05 23.36 8.05
CA TYR A 31 3.72 23.05 7.53
C TYR A 31 2.78 22.62 8.65
N PHE A 32 1.48 22.94 8.48
CA PHE A 32 0.40 22.45 9.31
C PHE A 32 -0.30 21.26 8.66
N VAL A 33 -1.16 20.56 9.39
CA VAL A 33 -1.95 19.44 8.88
C VAL A 33 -2.74 19.81 7.62
N SER A 34 -3.28 21.05 7.56
CA SER A 34 -4.00 21.56 6.39
C SER A 34 -3.13 21.61 5.13
N ASP A 35 -1.85 21.96 5.29
CA ASP A 35 -0.92 22.05 4.15
C ASP A 35 -0.57 20.66 3.63
N ILE A 36 -0.36 19.69 4.54
CA ILE A 36 -0.15 18.29 4.18
C ILE A 36 -1.35 17.71 3.43
N LEU A 37 -2.58 18.02 3.86
CA LEU A 37 -3.80 17.56 3.15
C LEU A 37 -3.88 18.14 1.74
N LEU A 38 -3.54 19.41 1.54
CA LEU A 38 -3.49 20.03 0.21
C LEU A 38 -2.41 19.41 -0.67
N CYS A 39 -1.24 19.09 -0.12
CA CYS A 39 -0.18 18.39 -0.83
C CYS A 39 -0.61 16.97 -1.24
N ALA A 40 -1.32 16.26 -0.35
CA ALA A 40 -1.87 14.94 -0.65
C ALA A 40 -2.91 14.99 -1.78
N ASP A 41 -3.84 15.95 -1.73
CA ASP A 41 -4.84 16.14 -2.78
C ASP A 41 -4.19 16.43 -4.14
N ALA A 42 -3.15 17.29 -4.15
CA ALA A 42 -2.39 17.60 -5.36
C ALA A 42 -1.65 16.36 -5.90
N MET A 43 -1.06 15.56 -5.01
CA MET A 43 -0.40 14.31 -5.37
C MET A 43 -1.39 13.32 -5.99
N TYR A 44 -2.56 13.10 -5.39
CA TYR A 44 -3.59 12.22 -5.94
C TYR A 44 -4.08 12.68 -7.31
N ALA A 45 -4.34 13.97 -7.50
CA ALA A 45 -4.72 14.52 -8.80
C ALA A 45 -3.64 14.25 -9.87
N GLY A 46 -2.37 14.38 -9.51
CA GLY A 46 -1.25 14.06 -10.39
C GLY A 46 -1.17 12.57 -10.74
N VAL A 47 -1.36 11.68 -9.75
CA VAL A 47 -1.41 10.23 -9.97
C VAL A 47 -2.56 9.86 -10.91
N ASP A 48 -3.75 10.41 -10.71
CA ASP A 48 -4.92 10.13 -11.56
C ASP A 48 -4.68 10.56 -13.02
N MET A 49 -3.95 11.66 -13.24
CA MET A 49 -3.58 12.10 -14.58
C MET A 49 -2.53 11.19 -15.24
N LEU A 50 -1.58 10.64 -14.49
CA LEU A 50 -0.50 9.81 -15.01
C LEU A 50 -0.88 8.33 -15.14
N LYS A 51 -1.81 7.84 -14.30
CA LYS A 51 -2.26 6.44 -14.27
C LYS A 51 -2.64 5.88 -15.65
N PRO A 52 -3.40 6.59 -16.54
CA PRO A 52 -3.73 6.08 -17.87
C PRO A 52 -2.53 5.88 -18.81
N HIS A 53 -1.38 6.43 -18.47
CA HIS A 53 -0.15 6.36 -19.25
C HIS A 53 0.85 5.34 -18.69
N LEU A 54 0.52 4.67 -17.59
CA LEU A 54 1.30 3.54 -17.09
C LEU A 54 1.12 2.36 -18.05
N GLU A 55 2.22 1.73 -18.46
CA GLU A 55 2.15 0.50 -19.24
C GLU A 55 1.56 -0.63 -18.40
N GLN A 56 0.54 -1.31 -18.94
CA GLN A 56 -0.04 -2.49 -18.29
C GLN A 56 0.68 -3.74 -18.79
N ASP A 57 1.22 -4.53 -17.90
CA ASP A 57 1.73 -5.86 -18.22
C ASP A 57 0.56 -6.86 -18.33
N LEU A 58 -0.01 -6.97 -19.54
CA LEU A 58 -1.14 -7.86 -19.85
C LEU A 58 -0.73 -9.33 -20.03
N THR A 59 0.52 -9.69 -19.76
CA THR A 59 1.06 -11.04 -20.04
C THR A 59 0.98 -11.99 -18.83
N ALA A 60 0.64 -11.49 -17.65
CA ALA A 60 0.51 -12.30 -16.44
C ALA A 60 -0.86 -13.00 -16.35
N ASP A 61 -0.91 -14.26 -15.88
CA ASP A 61 -2.13 -14.87 -15.37
C ASP A 61 -2.74 -13.91 -14.33
N GLU A 62 -4.05 -13.63 -14.46
CA GLU A 62 -4.74 -12.64 -13.62
C GLU A 62 -4.67 -13.05 -12.14
N LYS A 63 -3.69 -12.51 -11.41
CA LYS A 63 -3.51 -12.72 -9.98
C LYS A 63 -4.32 -11.72 -9.17
N THR A 64 -4.83 -12.16 -8.04
CA THR A 64 -5.62 -11.31 -7.16
C THR A 64 -4.78 -10.84 -5.97
N ALA A 65 -4.78 -9.54 -5.72
CA ALA A 65 -4.18 -8.92 -4.55
C ALA A 65 -5.27 -8.28 -3.67
N VAL A 66 -5.27 -8.58 -2.39
CA VAL A 66 -6.05 -7.87 -1.36
C VAL A 66 -5.16 -6.83 -0.71
N ILE A 67 -5.62 -5.59 -0.60
CA ILE A 67 -4.83 -4.50 0.00
C ILE A 67 -5.68 -3.67 0.97
N GLY A 68 -5.09 -3.22 2.08
CA GLY A 68 -5.76 -2.35 3.05
C GLY A 68 -4.81 -1.73 4.05
N VAL A 69 -5.28 -0.67 4.74
CA VAL A 69 -4.61 -0.08 5.91
C VAL A 69 -5.15 -0.75 7.15
N ILE A 70 -4.24 -1.17 8.04
CA ILE A 70 -4.56 -1.94 9.24
C ILE A 70 -5.52 -1.19 10.16
N GLU A 71 -6.29 -1.93 10.96
CA GLU A 71 -7.22 -1.40 11.96
C GLU A 71 -6.55 -0.39 12.89
N GLY A 72 -7.23 0.75 13.10
CA GLY A 72 -6.72 1.87 13.89
C GLY A 72 -5.86 2.87 13.12
N ASP A 73 -5.59 2.65 11.83
CA ASP A 73 -4.79 3.56 10.99
C ASP A 73 -5.58 4.02 9.77
N THR A 74 -5.48 5.32 9.45
CA THR A 74 -6.19 5.96 8.33
C THR A 74 -5.26 6.51 7.24
N HIS A 75 -3.94 6.29 7.36
CA HIS A 75 -2.95 6.79 6.42
C HIS A 75 -2.88 5.89 5.19
N ASP A 76 -3.50 6.29 4.09
CA ASP A 76 -3.69 5.47 2.89
C ASP A 76 -2.88 5.89 1.66
N ILE A 77 -2.10 6.97 1.73
CA ILE A 77 -1.31 7.46 0.59
C ILE A 77 -0.39 6.37 0.04
N GLY A 78 0.45 5.78 0.89
CA GLY A 78 1.37 4.70 0.49
C GLY A 78 0.63 3.47 -0.04
N LYS A 79 -0.47 3.09 0.63
CA LYS A 79 -1.33 1.99 0.17
C LYS A 79 -1.88 2.24 -1.24
N ASN A 80 -2.38 3.46 -1.52
CA ASN A 80 -2.96 3.78 -2.83
C ASN A 80 -1.91 3.80 -3.94
N LEU A 81 -0.67 4.19 -3.62
CA LEU A 81 0.45 4.10 -4.56
C LEU A 81 0.77 2.64 -4.90
N VAL A 82 0.91 1.77 -3.91
CA VAL A 82 1.15 0.33 -4.11
C VAL A 82 -0.01 -0.31 -4.88
N LYS A 83 -1.27 0.06 -4.58
CA LYS A 83 -2.44 -0.37 -5.34
C LYS A 83 -2.29 -0.04 -6.83
N THR A 84 -1.95 1.21 -7.15
CA THR A 84 -1.77 1.65 -8.54
C THR A 84 -0.67 0.84 -9.25
N MET A 85 0.44 0.56 -8.57
CA MET A 85 1.52 -0.26 -9.13
C MET A 85 1.08 -1.71 -9.37
N LEU A 86 0.33 -2.31 -8.44
CA LEU A 86 -0.20 -3.66 -8.60
C LEU A 86 -1.21 -3.75 -9.77
N GLU A 87 -2.14 -2.78 -9.88
CA GLU A 87 -3.09 -2.70 -10.99
C GLU A 87 -2.36 -2.57 -12.34
N THR A 88 -1.29 -1.75 -12.39
CA THR A 88 -0.45 -1.60 -13.58
C THR A 88 0.31 -2.88 -13.91
N GLY A 89 0.77 -3.61 -12.89
CA GLY A 89 1.40 -4.93 -13.04
C GLY A 89 0.44 -6.07 -13.40
N GLY A 90 -0.83 -5.77 -13.72
CA GLY A 90 -1.82 -6.75 -14.17
C GLY A 90 -2.53 -7.52 -13.05
N TYR A 91 -2.42 -7.08 -11.79
CA TYR A 91 -3.18 -7.69 -10.70
C TYR A 91 -4.63 -7.18 -10.66
N LYS A 92 -5.58 -8.07 -10.40
CA LYS A 92 -6.90 -7.69 -9.89
C LYS A 92 -6.75 -7.25 -8.44
N VAL A 93 -6.96 -5.97 -8.12
CA VAL A 93 -6.79 -5.44 -6.77
C VAL A 93 -8.13 -5.27 -6.06
N VAL A 94 -8.28 -5.95 -4.92
CA VAL A 94 -9.40 -5.80 -3.98
C VAL A 94 -8.96 -4.86 -2.86
N ASP A 95 -9.35 -3.60 -2.94
CA ASP A 95 -9.00 -2.55 -1.98
C ASP A 95 -10.02 -2.51 -0.83
N LEU A 96 -9.58 -2.84 0.37
CA LEU A 96 -10.40 -2.84 1.58
C LEU A 96 -10.52 -1.43 2.20
N GLY A 97 -9.74 -0.46 1.71
CA GLY A 97 -9.71 0.89 2.25
C GLY A 97 -8.76 1.05 3.43
N LYS A 98 -9.18 1.81 4.42
CA LYS A 98 -8.42 2.16 5.62
C LYS A 98 -9.19 1.82 6.89
N ASP A 99 -8.47 1.74 8.03
CA ASP A 99 -9.05 1.31 9.32
C ASP A 99 -9.80 -0.03 9.18
N VAL A 100 -9.14 -0.98 8.50
CA VAL A 100 -9.76 -2.25 8.13
C VAL A 100 -9.69 -3.23 9.30
N PRO A 101 -10.83 -3.77 9.78
CA PRO A 101 -10.84 -4.79 10.81
C PRO A 101 -9.96 -5.99 10.47
N LEU A 102 -9.15 -6.47 11.42
CA LEU A 102 -8.16 -7.53 11.18
C LEU A 102 -8.76 -8.79 10.55
N LYS A 103 -9.96 -9.15 10.98
CA LYS A 103 -10.68 -10.31 10.44
C LYS A 103 -11.04 -10.14 8.96
N GLN A 104 -11.33 -8.93 8.52
CA GLN A 104 -11.74 -8.64 7.15
C GLN A 104 -10.63 -8.95 6.15
N PHE A 105 -9.36 -8.73 6.50
CA PHE A 105 -8.23 -9.14 5.66
C PHE A 105 -8.27 -10.63 5.36
N VAL A 106 -8.46 -11.46 6.40
CA VAL A 106 -8.44 -12.92 6.26
C VAL A 106 -9.67 -13.42 5.52
N ASP A 107 -10.85 -12.85 5.81
CA ASP A 107 -12.09 -13.18 5.11
C ASP A 107 -11.97 -12.84 3.61
N SER A 108 -11.36 -11.70 3.27
CA SER A 108 -11.17 -11.28 1.87
C SER A 108 -10.13 -12.14 1.14
N VAL A 109 -9.03 -12.52 1.80
CA VAL A 109 -8.07 -13.47 1.23
C VAL A 109 -8.75 -14.79 0.87
N GLU A 110 -9.62 -15.30 1.74
CA GLU A 110 -10.32 -16.55 1.52
C GLU A 110 -11.39 -16.45 0.41
N SER A 111 -12.23 -15.41 0.46
CA SER A 111 -13.34 -15.23 -0.49
C SER A 111 -12.87 -14.88 -1.90
N GLU A 112 -11.82 -14.10 -2.03
CA GLU A 112 -11.26 -13.67 -3.32
C GLU A 112 -10.20 -14.63 -3.86
N HIS A 113 -9.85 -15.68 -3.10
CA HIS A 113 -8.75 -16.61 -3.42
C HIS A 113 -7.46 -15.85 -3.72
N ALA A 114 -7.12 -14.86 -2.89
CA ALA A 114 -6.04 -13.92 -3.15
C ALA A 114 -4.66 -14.60 -3.17
N ASP A 115 -3.86 -14.26 -4.17
CA ASP A 115 -2.46 -14.68 -4.29
C ASP A 115 -1.55 -13.83 -3.40
N VAL A 116 -1.93 -12.55 -3.19
CA VAL A 116 -1.16 -11.58 -2.41
C VAL A 116 -2.06 -10.85 -1.42
N LEU A 117 -1.58 -10.69 -0.19
CA LEU A 117 -2.15 -9.81 0.82
C LEU A 117 -1.15 -8.69 1.11
N CYS A 118 -1.59 -7.43 0.92
CA CYS A 118 -0.81 -6.24 1.22
C CYS A 118 -1.43 -5.51 2.42
N MET A 119 -0.64 -5.29 3.47
CA MET A 119 -1.07 -4.53 4.65
C MET A 119 -0.18 -3.32 4.85
N SER A 120 -0.79 -2.16 5.11
CA SER A 120 -0.09 -0.89 5.30
C SER A 120 -0.35 -0.31 6.67
N THR A 121 0.66 0.35 7.26
CA THR A 121 0.51 1.22 8.42
C THR A 121 1.57 2.32 8.45
N LEU A 122 1.21 3.49 8.97
CA LEU A 122 2.14 4.57 9.27
C LEU A 122 2.40 4.70 10.79
N MET A 123 1.66 3.99 11.62
CA MET A 123 1.69 4.12 13.08
C MET A 123 2.34 2.89 13.74
N THR A 124 3.29 3.13 14.63
CA THR A 124 3.93 2.04 15.41
C THR A 124 2.94 1.32 16.34
N THR A 125 1.89 2.02 16.78
CA THR A 125 0.85 1.48 17.67
C THR A 125 -0.06 0.43 17.02
N THR A 126 -0.15 0.43 15.69
CA THR A 126 -1.03 -0.48 14.93
C THR A 126 -0.27 -1.64 14.27
N MET A 127 1.08 -1.62 14.28
CA MET A 127 1.92 -2.65 13.65
C MET A 127 1.60 -4.07 14.11
N ASP A 128 1.33 -4.28 15.40
CA ASP A 128 1.06 -5.61 15.96
C ASP A 128 -0.20 -6.26 15.36
N GLY A 129 -1.13 -5.45 14.85
CA GLY A 129 -2.29 -5.94 14.10
C GLY A 129 -1.92 -6.76 12.87
N MET A 130 -0.84 -6.40 12.16
CA MET A 130 -0.34 -7.17 11.02
C MET A 130 0.08 -8.59 11.43
N GLY A 131 0.79 -8.72 12.55
CA GLY A 131 1.16 -10.02 13.12
C GLY A 131 -0.07 -10.85 13.51
N THR A 132 -1.11 -10.21 14.03
CA THR A 132 -2.39 -10.86 14.35
C THR A 132 -3.05 -11.41 13.07
N VAL A 133 -3.10 -10.64 11.98
CA VAL A 133 -3.62 -11.11 10.68
C VAL A 133 -2.84 -12.31 10.18
N VAL A 134 -1.50 -12.28 10.22
CA VAL A 134 -0.66 -13.42 9.81
C VAL A 134 -0.96 -14.67 10.65
N ASN A 135 -1.17 -14.54 11.96
CA ASN A 135 -1.55 -15.66 12.81
C ASN A 135 -2.94 -16.22 12.46
N MET A 136 -3.92 -15.34 12.21
CA MET A 136 -5.25 -15.74 11.75
C MET A 136 -5.21 -16.49 10.40
N LEU A 137 -4.32 -16.09 9.47
CA LEU A 137 -4.09 -16.82 8.22
C LEU A 137 -3.55 -18.24 8.49
N LYS A 138 -2.61 -18.39 9.45
CA LYS A 138 -2.09 -19.70 9.87
C LYS A 138 -3.18 -20.59 10.46
N GLU A 139 -4.00 -20.02 11.36
CA GLU A 139 -5.11 -20.76 12.00
C GLU A 139 -6.14 -21.26 10.98
N ARG A 140 -6.37 -20.54 9.89
CA ARG A 140 -7.27 -20.95 8.80
C ARG A 140 -6.59 -21.81 7.72
N GLY A 141 -5.30 -22.09 7.81
CA GLY A 141 -4.55 -22.85 6.80
C GLY A 141 -4.42 -22.10 5.46
N LEU A 142 -4.43 -20.77 5.49
CA LEU A 142 -4.30 -19.89 4.33
C LEU A 142 -2.88 -19.32 4.16
N ARG A 143 -2.06 -19.31 5.23
CA ARG A 143 -0.75 -18.63 5.22
C ARG A 143 0.18 -19.09 4.10
N ASP A 144 0.20 -20.37 3.78
CA ASP A 144 1.05 -20.94 2.73
C ASP A 144 0.47 -20.78 1.31
N LYS A 145 -0.77 -20.30 1.22
CA LYS A 145 -1.48 -20.10 -0.06
C LYS A 145 -1.41 -18.67 -0.55
N VAL A 146 -1.05 -17.72 0.31
CA VAL A 146 -1.02 -16.29 0.03
C VAL A 146 0.35 -15.70 0.35
N LYS A 147 0.88 -14.85 -0.52
CA LYS A 147 2.07 -14.05 -0.24
C LYS A 147 1.68 -12.82 0.58
N VAL A 148 2.35 -12.61 1.70
CA VAL A 148 2.08 -11.48 2.60
C VAL A 148 3.16 -10.43 2.44
N MET A 149 2.76 -9.26 1.94
CA MET A 149 3.57 -8.04 1.87
C MET A 149 3.08 -7.04 2.91
N ILE A 150 3.99 -6.44 3.64
CA ILE A 150 3.67 -5.37 4.59
C ILE A 150 4.44 -4.10 4.23
N GLY A 151 3.87 -2.93 4.54
CA GLY A 151 4.52 -1.66 4.19
C GLY A 151 4.14 -0.52 5.11
N GLY A 152 4.93 0.55 4.98
CA GLY A 152 4.77 1.79 5.72
C GLY A 152 6.02 2.19 6.50
N ALA A 153 6.14 3.49 6.83
CA ALA A 153 7.36 4.08 7.38
C ALA A 153 7.97 3.37 8.61
N PRO A 154 7.20 2.82 9.58
CA PRO A 154 7.78 2.14 10.73
C PRO A 154 8.17 0.68 10.45
N ILE A 155 7.86 0.14 9.25
CA ILE A 155 8.10 -1.25 8.92
C ILE A 155 9.57 -1.49 8.62
N THR A 156 10.10 -2.60 9.16
CA THR A 156 11.49 -3.02 8.96
C THR A 156 11.55 -4.50 8.58
N GLN A 157 12.67 -4.93 7.97
CA GLN A 157 12.92 -6.36 7.70
C GLN A 157 12.79 -7.20 8.99
N ILE A 158 13.33 -6.71 10.11
CA ILE A 158 13.28 -7.42 11.40
C ILE A 158 11.82 -7.66 11.83
N PHE A 159 10.96 -6.67 11.62
CA PHE A 159 9.54 -6.82 11.96
C PHE A 159 8.82 -7.79 11.00
N ALA A 160 9.10 -7.70 9.70
CA ALA A 160 8.56 -8.61 8.69
C ALA A 160 8.91 -10.07 9.01
N ASP A 161 10.18 -10.33 9.29
CA ASP A 161 10.67 -11.67 9.67
C ASP A 161 10.01 -12.17 10.96
N LYS A 162 9.90 -11.29 11.97
CA LYS A 162 9.29 -11.61 13.28
C LYS A 162 7.84 -12.08 13.14
N ILE A 163 7.03 -11.44 12.30
CA ILE A 163 5.62 -11.80 12.12
C ILE A 163 5.42 -12.90 11.07
N GLY A 164 6.44 -13.17 10.26
CA GLY A 164 6.41 -14.15 9.19
C GLY A 164 5.74 -13.62 7.92
N ALA A 165 5.92 -12.33 7.59
CA ALA A 165 5.62 -11.79 6.27
C ALA A 165 6.65 -12.26 5.24
N ASP A 166 6.27 -12.32 3.95
CA ASP A 166 7.17 -12.75 2.87
C ASP A 166 8.06 -11.61 2.38
N THR A 167 7.57 -10.37 2.44
CA THR A 167 8.32 -9.18 2.00
C THR A 167 7.78 -7.91 2.67
N PHE A 168 8.54 -6.81 2.57
CA PHE A 168 8.11 -5.49 2.99
C PHE A 168 8.55 -4.41 1.98
N SER A 169 7.91 -3.22 2.05
CA SER A 169 8.20 -2.04 1.21
C SER A 169 8.18 -0.77 2.03
#